data_ff9c094d0e4df2a880e88da7a829891f
#
_entry.id   ff9c094d0e4df2a880e88da7a829891f
#
_cell.length_a   1.000
_cell.length_b   1.000
_cell.length_c   1.000
_cell.angle_alpha   90.00
_cell.angle_beta   90.00
_cell.angle_gamma   90.00
#
_symmetry.space_group_name_H-M   'P 1'
#
loop_
_entity.id
_entity.type
_entity.pdbx_description
1 polymer ?
#
loop_
_entity_poly.entity_id
_entity_poly.type
_entity_poly.pdbx_seq_one_letter_code
_entity_poly.pdbx_strand_id
1 'polypeptide(L)'
;MAERSVCVLGGSGFVGTRLCAALAREGWRITVPTRNPDRARHLAMIPSLRLVGADVHDPGELARLCDRQQAVINLVGILNESGRDGSGFRHVHADLAAKLVGACQQQRVDRLLQMSALNADADNGPSHYLRSKGMAERVKIGRAHV
;
A
#
# COMPACT_ATOMS: atom_id res chain seq x y z
N MET A 1 -11.00 23.86 6.70
CA MET A 1 -10.63 22.53 7.21
C MET A 1 -9.98 21.71 6.11
N ALA A 2 -8.85 21.11 6.42
CA ALA A 2 -8.21 20.23 5.47
C ALA A 2 -9.08 19.02 5.20
N GLU A 3 -9.25 18.67 3.94
CA GLU A 3 -9.97 17.46 3.56
C GLU A 3 -9.15 16.24 4.00
N ARG A 4 -9.84 15.26 4.55
CA ARG A 4 -9.22 13.97 4.90
C ARG A 4 -9.15 13.13 3.64
N SER A 5 -7.95 12.98 3.11
CA SER A 5 -7.72 12.20 1.90
C SER A 5 -6.69 11.11 2.15
N VAL A 6 -6.95 9.92 1.65
CA VAL A 6 -6.10 8.75 1.84
C VAL A 6 -6.02 7.95 0.55
N CYS A 7 -4.82 7.47 0.23
CA CYS A 7 -4.60 6.50 -0.84
C CYS A 7 -4.37 5.13 -0.21
N VAL A 8 -5.14 4.14 -0.64
CA VAL A 8 -5.05 2.78 -0.09
C VAL A 8 -4.62 1.83 -1.19
N LEU A 9 -3.34 1.44 -1.16
CA LEU A 9 -2.80 0.42 -2.05
C LEU A 9 -3.27 -0.95 -1.56
N GLY A 10 -3.78 -1.76 -2.46
CA GLY A 10 -4.37 -3.05 -2.08
C GLY A 10 -5.77 -2.93 -1.49
N GLY A 11 -6.43 -1.78 -1.72
CA GLY A 11 -7.75 -1.51 -1.15
C GLY A 11 -8.87 -2.41 -1.62
N SER A 12 -8.69 -3.10 -2.74
CA SER A 12 -9.71 -4.03 -3.28
C SER A 12 -9.66 -5.42 -2.65
N GLY A 13 -8.66 -5.72 -1.83
CA GLY A 13 -8.52 -7.00 -1.18
C GLY A 13 -9.43 -7.16 0.03
N PHE A 14 -9.28 -8.29 0.73
CA PHE A 14 -10.12 -8.62 1.89
C PHE A 14 -10.05 -7.55 3.00
N VAL A 15 -8.84 -7.24 3.45
CA VAL A 15 -8.65 -6.21 4.49
C VAL A 15 -8.99 -4.83 3.94
N GLY A 16 -8.54 -4.55 2.70
CA GLY A 16 -8.72 -3.24 2.07
C GLY A 16 -10.17 -2.85 1.90
N THR A 17 -11.03 -3.78 1.49
CA THR A 17 -12.46 -3.52 1.32
C THR A 17 -13.10 -3.08 2.62
N ARG A 18 -12.78 -3.75 3.71
CA ARG A 18 -13.31 -3.42 5.04
C ARG A 18 -12.76 -2.11 5.56
N LEU A 19 -11.47 -1.88 5.34
CA LEU A 19 -10.83 -0.63 5.73
C LEU A 19 -11.42 0.56 4.97
N CYS A 20 -11.61 0.43 3.67
CA CYS A 20 -12.21 1.49 2.87
C CYS A 20 -13.62 1.84 3.34
N ALA A 21 -14.42 0.84 3.66
CA ALA A 21 -15.76 1.07 4.21
C ALA A 21 -15.70 1.83 5.52
N ALA A 22 -14.78 1.47 6.41
CA ALA A 22 -14.60 2.13 7.70
C ALA A 22 -14.13 3.58 7.52
N LEU A 23 -13.17 3.82 6.63
CA LEU A 23 -12.68 5.16 6.34
C LEU A 23 -13.76 6.04 5.75
N ALA A 24 -14.59 5.50 4.88
CA ALA A 24 -15.70 6.24 4.29
C ALA A 24 -16.71 6.68 5.36
N ARG A 25 -17.00 5.82 6.33
CA ARG A 25 -17.88 6.18 7.46
C ARG A 25 -17.31 7.31 8.30
N GLU A 26 -15.99 7.44 8.36
CA GLU A 26 -15.30 8.50 9.09
C GLU A 26 -15.09 9.77 8.26
N GLY A 27 -15.65 9.82 7.05
CA GLY A 27 -15.61 11.00 6.21
C GLY A 27 -14.35 11.16 5.35
N TRP A 28 -13.58 10.11 5.16
CA TRP A 28 -12.38 10.16 4.33
C TRP A 28 -12.72 10.07 2.85
N ARG A 29 -12.00 10.83 2.05
CA ARG A 29 -11.94 10.65 0.60
C ARG A 29 -10.86 9.63 0.30
N ILE A 30 -11.22 8.59 -0.45
CA ILE A 30 -10.37 7.42 -0.63
C ILE A 30 -10.00 7.27 -2.11
N THR A 31 -8.73 7.10 -2.39
CA THR A 31 -8.23 6.74 -3.72
C THR A 31 -7.66 5.33 -3.65
N VAL A 32 -8.16 4.44 -4.51
CA VAL A 32 -7.67 3.07 -4.59
C VAL A 32 -7.11 2.83 -5.98
N PRO A 33 -5.78 2.73 -6.11
CA PRO A 33 -5.16 2.34 -7.37
C PRO A 33 -5.36 0.85 -7.61
N THR A 34 -5.61 0.49 -8.85
CA THR A 34 -5.77 -0.91 -9.24
C THR A 34 -5.36 -1.09 -10.70
N ARG A 35 -4.75 -2.23 -11.01
CA ARG A 35 -4.49 -2.60 -12.40
C ARG A 35 -5.73 -3.14 -13.09
N ASN A 36 -6.68 -3.62 -12.32
CA ASN A 36 -7.88 -4.26 -12.84
C ASN A 36 -9.12 -3.68 -12.17
N PRO A 37 -9.66 -2.58 -12.71
CA PRO A 37 -10.85 -1.95 -12.14
C PRO A 37 -12.06 -2.89 -12.06
N ASP A 38 -12.16 -3.85 -12.98
CA ASP A 38 -13.29 -4.78 -12.97
C ASP A 38 -13.32 -5.66 -11.74
N ARG A 39 -12.16 -6.07 -11.24
CA ARG A 39 -12.06 -6.85 -10.01
C ARG A 39 -12.36 -6.03 -8.76
N ALA A 40 -12.35 -4.73 -8.87
CA ALA A 40 -12.56 -3.81 -7.76
C ALA A 40 -13.96 -3.17 -7.77
N ARG A 41 -14.88 -3.65 -8.61
CA ARG A 41 -16.22 -3.08 -8.76
C ARG A 41 -16.99 -2.97 -7.46
N HIS A 42 -16.78 -3.90 -6.54
CA HIS A 42 -17.46 -3.89 -5.24
C HIS A 42 -17.18 -2.61 -4.45
N LEU A 43 -16.06 -1.94 -4.73
CA LEU A 43 -15.74 -0.67 -4.09
C LEU A 43 -16.51 0.52 -4.68
N ALA A 44 -17.09 0.36 -5.86
CA ALA A 44 -17.83 1.45 -6.52
C ALA A 44 -19.09 1.87 -5.75
N MET A 45 -19.54 1.03 -4.82
CA MET A 45 -20.68 1.34 -3.95
C MET A 45 -20.35 2.39 -2.88
N ILE A 46 -19.07 2.70 -2.66
CA ILE A 46 -18.63 3.68 -1.67
C ILE A 46 -18.53 5.05 -2.35
N PRO A 47 -19.39 6.03 -2.00
CA PRO A 47 -19.45 7.30 -2.75
C PRO A 47 -18.18 8.14 -2.67
N SER A 48 -17.48 8.11 -1.55
CA SER A 48 -16.25 8.87 -1.35
C SER A 48 -14.99 8.18 -1.86
N LEU A 49 -15.13 7.04 -2.52
CA LEU A 49 -14.01 6.26 -3.03
C LEU A 49 -13.91 6.39 -4.54
N ARG A 50 -12.69 6.63 -5.02
CA ARG A 50 -12.38 6.67 -6.45
C ARG A 50 -11.39 5.57 -6.79
N LEU A 51 -11.75 4.74 -7.76
CA LEU A 51 -10.84 3.76 -8.34
C LEU A 51 -10.02 4.43 -9.44
N VAL A 52 -8.71 4.19 -9.43
CA VAL A 52 -7.78 4.75 -10.41
C VAL A 52 -6.99 3.60 -11.04
N GLY A 53 -7.02 3.51 -12.36
CA GLY A 53 -6.15 2.56 -13.07
C GLY A 53 -4.71 3.02 -12.97
N ALA A 54 -3.85 2.23 -12.31
CA ALA A 54 -2.47 2.61 -12.09
C ALA A 54 -1.59 1.41 -11.80
N ASP A 55 -0.32 1.51 -12.18
CA ASP A 55 0.72 0.57 -11.78
C ASP A 55 1.47 1.14 -10.58
N VAL A 56 1.28 0.56 -9.41
CA VAL A 56 1.91 1.04 -8.17
C VAL A 56 3.41 0.77 -8.13
N HIS A 57 3.94 -0.05 -9.04
CA HIS A 57 5.38 -0.29 -9.14
C HIS A 57 6.09 0.77 -9.98
N ASP A 58 5.36 1.63 -10.67
CA ASP A 58 5.93 2.75 -11.41
C ASP A 58 6.08 3.95 -10.47
N PRO A 59 7.33 4.43 -10.23
CA PRO A 59 7.55 5.56 -9.32
C PRO A 59 6.81 6.84 -9.71
N GLY A 60 6.67 7.11 -11.00
CA GLY A 60 5.94 8.29 -11.48
C GLY A 60 4.46 8.21 -11.17
N GLU A 61 3.85 7.04 -11.34
CA GLU A 61 2.45 6.83 -10.99
C GLU A 61 2.24 6.88 -9.48
N LEU A 62 3.15 6.31 -8.69
CA LEU A 62 3.10 6.42 -7.23
C LEU A 62 3.15 7.88 -6.77
N ALA A 63 4.02 8.68 -7.36
CA ALA A 63 4.13 10.10 -6.99
C ALA A 63 2.80 10.82 -7.23
N ARG A 64 2.16 10.56 -8.37
CA ARG A 64 0.86 11.16 -8.66
C ARG A 64 -0.23 10.70 -7.68
N LEU A 65 -0.22 9.42 -7.31
CA LEU A 65 -1.18 8.88 -6.34
C LEU A 65 -1.01 9.48 -4.96
N CYS A 66 0.23 9.79 -4.57
CA CYS A 66 0.53 10.37 -3.26
C CYS A 66 0.31 11.88 -3.20
N ASP A 67 0.16 12.54 -4.34
CA ASP A 67 -0.03 13.99 -4.39
C ASP A 67 -1.30 14.39 -3.65
N ARG A 68 -1.16 15.35 -2.74
CA ARG A 68 -2.25 15.89 -1.92
C ARG A 68 -2.95 14.89 -1.00
N GLN A 69 -2.31 13.75 -0.72
CA GLN A 69 -2.84 12.80 0.25
C GLN A 69 -2.33 13.13 1.65
N GLN A 70 -3.22 13.07 2.65
CA GLN A 70 -2.81 13.19 4.04
C GLN A 70 -2.18 11.91 4.55
N ALA A 71 -2.65 10.77 4.07
CA ALA A 71 -2.16 9.47 4.48
C ALA A 71 -2.08 8.53 3.28
N VAL A 72 -1.17 7.59 3.34
CA VAL A 72 -1.08 6.48 2.40
C VAL A 72 -1.01 5.19 3.21
N ILE A 73 -1.83 4.22 2.85
CA ILE A 73 -1.88 2.92 3.50
C ILE A 73 -1.51 1.86 2.49
N ASN A 74 -0.48 1.08 2.79
CA ASN A 74 -0.04 0.00 1.91
C ASN A 74 -0.47 -1.35 2.47
N LEU A 75 -1.45 -1.97 1.80
CA LEU A 75 -1.95 -3.30 2.10
C LEU A 75 -1.50 -4.33 1.06
N VAL A 76 -0.70 -3.90 0.08
CA VAL A 76 -0.27 -4.80 -0.99
C VAL A 76 0.63 -5.90 -0.42
N GLY A 77 0.30 -7.13 -0.77
CA GLY A 77 1.07 -8.30 -0.40
C GLY A 77 0.62 -9.50 -1.18
N ILE A 78 1.50 -10.49 -1.27
CA ILE A 78 1.20 -11.78 -1.88
C ILE A 78 1.58 -12.89 -0.91
N LEU A 79 0.82 -13.97 -0.90
CA LEU A 79 1.12 -15.15 -0.10
C LEU A 79 1.91 -16.18 -0.89
N ASN A 80 1.74 -16.19 -2.20
CA ASN A 80 2.39 -17.13 -3.11
C ASN A 80 3.21 -16.37 -4.15
N GLU A 81 4.31 -16.95 -4.59
CA GLU A 81 5.10 -16.41 -5.69
C GLU A 81 5.35 -17.49 -6.74
N SER A 82 5.63 -17.08 -7.98
CA SER A 82 5.89 -17.98 -9.07
C SER A 82 7.32 -18.51 -9.10
N GLY A 83 8.25 -17.82 -8.44
CA GLY A 83 9.66 -18.22 -8.34
C GLY A 83 9.98 -18.94 -7.04
N ARG A 84 11.18 -19.55 -6.96
CA ARG A 84 11.63 -20.28 -5.77
C ARG A 84 12.61 -19.50 -4.90
N ASP A 85 13.13 -18.39 -5.39
CA ASP A 85 14.22 -17.64 -4.74
C ASP A 85 13.74 -16.49 -3.84
N GLY A 86 12.43 -16.27 -3.75
CA GLY A 86 11.87 -15.19 -2.96
C GLY A 86 11.81 -13.84 -3.67
N SER A 87 12.22 -13.76 -4.95
CA SER A 87 12.24 -12.49 -5.68
C SER A 87 10.86 -11.87 -5.84
N GLY A 88 9.82 -12.67 -6.04
CA GLY A 88 8.45 -12.19 -6.16
C GLY A 88 7.98 -11.49 -4.89
N PHE A 89 8.24 -12.09 -3.73
CA PHE A 89 7.91 -11.45 -2.44
C PHE A 89 8.73 -10.18 -2.21
N ARG A 90 10.01 -10.20 -2.56
CA ARG A 90 10.88 -9.03 -2.43
C ARG A 90 10.38 -7.88 -3.28
N HIS A 91 9.99 -8.15 -4.53
CA HIS A 91 9.45 -7.13 -5.44
C HIS A 91 8.16 -6.50 -4.88
N VAL A 92 7.22 -7.32 -4.42
CA VAL A 92 5.93 -6.84 -3.93
C VAL A 92 6.05 -6.18 -2.56
N HIS A 93 6.88 -6.73 -1.66
CA HIS A 93 6.94 -6.24 -0.28
C HIS A 93 8.01 -5.18 -0.07
N ALA A 94 9.28 -5.51 -0.32
CA ALA A 94 10.38 -4.62 0.01
C ALA A 94 10.58 -3.52 -1.04
N ASP A 95 10.58 -3.87 -2.33
CA ASP A 95 10.84 -2.90 -3.39
C ASP A 95 9.70 -1.87 -3.49
N LEU A 96 8.46 -2.32 -3.37
CA LEU A 96 7.32 -1.41 -3.33
C LEU A 96 7.38 -0.48 -2.12
N ALA A 97 7.73 -1.00 -0.95
CA ALA A 97 7.86 -0.19 0.26
C ALA A 97 8.90 0.93 0.07
N ALA A 98 10.05 0.61 -0.55
CA ALA A 98 11.08 1.60 -0.83
C ALA A 98 10.59 2.70 -1.78
N LYS A 99 9.92 2.31 -2.86
CA LYS A 99 9.35 3.27 -3.82
C LYS A 99 8.29 4.14 -3.17
N LEU A 100 7.46 3.54 -2.32
CA LEU A 100 6.37 4.25 -1.66
C LEU A 100 6.89 5.27 -0.63
N VAL A 101 7.92 4.91 0.13
CA VAL A 101 8.58 5.86 1.04
C VAL A 101 9.11 7.05 0.26
N GLY A 102 9.79 6.80 -0.87
CA GLY A 102 10.28 7.87 -1.73
C GLY A 102 9.18 8.78 -2.25
N ALA A 103 8.07 8.20 -2.72
CA ALA A 103 6.94 8.97 -3.22
C ALA A 103 6.28 9.80 -2.12
N CYS A 104 6.12 9.24 -0.93
CA CYS A 104 5.55 9.94 0.21
C CYS A 104 6.42 11.12 0.64
N GLN A 105 7.74 10.93 0.67
CA GLN A 105 8.68 12.01 0.99
C GLN A 105 8.62 13.13 -0.05
N GLN A 106 8.60 12.77 -1.32
CA GLN A 106 8.53 13.72 -2.42
C GLN A 106 7.26 14.57 -2.36
N GLN A 107 6.14 13.95 -2.04
CA GLN A 107 4.83 14.60 -1.99
C GLN A 107 4.46 15.12 -0.60
N ARG A 108 5.35 15.00 0.37
CA ARG A 108 5.14 15.49 1.74
C ARG A 108 3.89 14.90 2.40
N VAL A 109 3.69 13.59 2.21
CA VAL A 109 2.61 12.86 2.87
C VAL A 109 2.91 12.73 4.36
N ASP A 110 1.97 13.11 5.21
CA ASP A 110 2.17 13.15 6.66
C ASP A 110 2.29 11.76 7.28
N ARG A 111 1.52 10.80 6.77
CA ARG A 111 1.46 9.47 7.37
C ARG A 111 1.53 8.37 6.32
N LEU A 112 2.41 7.42 6.55
CA LEU A 112 2.49 6.20 5.77
C LEU A 112 2.32 5.00 6.71
N LEU A 113 1.28 4.20 6.46
CA LEU A 113 1.03 2.98 7.21
C LEU A 113 1.32 1.77 6.32
N GLN A 114 2.04 0.81 6.87
CA GLN A 114 2.46 -0.39 6.18
C GLN A 114 1.88 -1.62 6.88
N MET A 115 1.07 -2.39 6.17
CA MET A 115 0.63 -3.68 6.67
C MET A 115 1.80 -4.65 6.66
N SER A 116 2.07 -5.26 7.79
CA SER A 116 3.09 -6.29 7.88
C SER A 116 2.46 -7.63 8.29
N ALA A 117 3.25 -8.55 8.80
CA ALA A 117 2.80 -9.87 9.21
C ALA A 117 3.40 -10.21 10.57
N LEU A 118 2.68 -11.00 11.34
CA LEU A 118 3.19 -11.54 12.58
C LEU A 118 4.45 -12.38 12.27
N ASN A 119 5.50 -12.21 13.07
CA ASN A 119 6.81 -12.85 12.90
C ASN A 119 7.59 -12.41 11.66
N ALA A 120 7.25 -11.27 11.07
CA ALA A 120 8.03 -10.70 9.99
C ALA A 120 9.45 -10.37 10.50
N ASP A 121 10.47 -10.85 9.81
CA ASP A 121 11.88 -10.63 10.17
C ASP A 121 12.74 -10.79 8.92
N ALA A 122 13.51 -9.74 8.59
CA ALA A 122 14.32 -9.72 7.37
C ALA A 122 15.41 -10.80 7.37
N ASP A 123 15.99 -11.11 8.51
CA ASP A 123 17.11 -12.05 8.61
C ASP A 123 16.68 -13.45 9.01
N ASN A 124 15.78 -13.58 9.97
CA ASN A 124 15.44 -14.85 10.61
C ASN A 124 14.01 -15.32 10.35
N GLY A 125 13.26 -14.61 9.53
CA GLY A 125 11.90 -15.03 9.20
C GLY A 125 11.87 -16.45 8.63
N PRO A 126 10.92 -17.29 9.05
CA PRO A 126 10.90 -18.70 8.65
C PRO A 126 10.50 -18.95 7.19
N SER A 127 10.13 -17.94 6.44
CA SER A 127 9.74 -18.06 5.05
C SER A 127 10.19 -16.86 4.24
N HIS A 128 10.23 -16.99 2.91
CA HIS A 128 10.48 -15.85 2.03
C HIS A 128 9.47 -14.75 2.26
N TYR A 129 8.20 -15.10 2.50
CA TYR A 129 7.13 -14.14 2.79
C TYR A 129 7.48 -13.31 4.03
N LEU A 130 7.79 -13.94 5.15
CA LEU A 130 8.07 -13.24 6.41
C LEU A 130 9.37 -12.44 6.36
N ARG A 131 10.39 -12.94 5.65
CA ARG A 131 11.63 -12.19 5.45
C ARG A 131 11.40 -10.95 4.60
N SER A 132 10.61 -11.05 3.53
CA SER A 132 10.31 -9.90 2.67
C SER A 132 9.45 -8.86 3.37
N LYS A 133 8.51 -9.28 4.23
CA LYS A 133 7.73 -8.34 5.04
C LYS A 133 8.64 -7.62 6.05
N GLY A 134 9.60 -8.33 6.64
CA GLY A 134 10.59 -7.73 7.52
C GLY A 134 11.49 -6.72 6.80
N MET A 135 11.91 -7.02 5.57
CA MET A 135 12.65 -6.06 4.75
C MET A 135 11.84 -4.80 4.45
N ALA A 136 10.56 -4.95 4.17
CA ALA A 136 9.67 -3.81 3.95
C ALA A 136 9.58 -2.92 5.20
N GLU A 137 9.50 -3.51 6.38
CA GLU A 137 9.51 -2.77 7.65
C GLU A 137 10.81 -1.98 7.83
N ARG A 138 11.97 -2.60 7.52
CA ARG A 138 13.25 -1.91 7.63
C ARG A 138 13.35 -0.70 6.73
N VAL A 139 12.88 -0.81 5.50
CA VAL A 139 12.88 0.31 4.56
C VAL A 139 12.08 1.47 5.13
N LYS A 140 10.90 1.20 5.66
CA LYS A 140 10.04 2.22 6.23
C LYS A 140 10.67 2.86 7.46
N ILE A 141 11.14 2.06 8.40
CA ILE A 141 11.75 2.56 9.65
C ILE A 141 13.00 3.38 9.36
N GLY A 142 13.81 2.98 8.38
CA GLY A 142 15.03 3.66 8.05
C GLY A 142 14.87 5.00 7.34
N ARG A 143 13.69 5.29 6.76
CA ARG A 143 13.48 6.46 5.91
C ARG A 143 12.30 7.33 6.30
N ALA A 144 11.28 6.75 6.87
CA ALA A 144 10.05 7.47 7.15
C ALA A 144 9.98 7.91 8.60
N HIS A 145 9.56 9.14 8.79
CA HIS A 145 9.09 9.61 10.08
C HIS A 145 7.61 9.26 10.15
N VAL A 146 7.31 8.27 10.92
CA VAL A 146 5.95 7.76 11.07
C VAL A 146 5.30 8.42 12.27
#